data_1ab1506d074b0227c9e95f6e82287d16
#
_entry.id   1ab1506d074b0227c9e95f6e82287d16
#
_cell.length_a   1.000
_cell.length_b   1.000
_cell.length_c   1.000
_cell.angle_alpha   90.00
_cell.angle_beta   90.00
_cell.angle_gamma   90.00
#
_symmetry.space_group_name_H-M   'P 1'
#
loop_
_entity.id
_entity.type
_entity.pdbx_description
1 polymer ?
#
loop_
_entity_poly.entity_id
_entity_poly.type
_entity_poly.pdbx_seq_one_letter_code
_entity_poly.pdbx_strand_id
1 'polypeptide(L)'
;MKTVLAIDLGATSGRGILYSIENGKLISREVHRFKNSIQKVKGRLCWDIESLVKSVKKCIRISQEQSELSSVGIDTWGVDFALLDVNGEMIAQPVSYRDRRTESILDEIARYSSLNDLYFKTGNQLMEINTLFQLIACKSQTPEEYFKADKLLMISDYLNFVLTGEVAIERSIASTMQMINPLTQDWNHEILKTFEISELLLPKLVSEGNILGSISDEILNNEITVINVCQHDTASAVAAIPHEEENLLYVSCGTWSLIGTELKGPILTDSALKYNFTNEAGYDGTTRFLKNCTGLWIIEELKKSFLKLGKDFSYDEITEMVNNVESCVPTFDTDASTFASPGNMIEKIVCYFSDKGIKVSTDPAILFKIVYQSLAEKYKEVIIQLEEITGNIYKRIDLIGGGSKSNYFSQLVADVTGKTVVTGLYEATSIGNALVQFKALGYVEDMKEAKKLVKESITFNHFYPKKEEKNDTLS
;
A
#
# COMPACT_ATOMS: atom_id res chain seq x y z
N MET A 1 -7.42 -12.19 28.82
CA MET A 1 -7.35 -10.86 28.17
C MET A 1 -7.60 -11.09 26.69
N LYS A 2 -8.55 -10.39 26.09
CA LYS A 2 -8.94 -10.56 24.70
C LYS A 2 -7.88 -9.95 23.78
N THR A 3 -7.20 -10.80 23.02
CA THR A 3 -6.05 -10.43 22.19
C THR A 3 -6.33 -10.80 20.75
N VAL A 4 -5.96 -9.94 19.80
CA VAL A 4 -6.03 -10.21 18.37
C VAL A 4 -4.63 -10.09 17.75
N LEU A 5 -4.37 -10.84 16.69
CA LEU A 5 -3.12 -10.78 15.94
C LEU A 5 -3.36 -10.11 14.59
N ALA A 6 -2.70 -8.98 14.38
CA ALA A 6 -2.61 -8.35 13.07
C ALA A 6 -1.32 -8.81 12.38
N ILE A 7 -1.44 -9.37 11.18
CA ILE A 7 -0.32 -9.77 10.32
C ILE A 7 -0.31 -8.82 9.12
N ASP A 8 0.68 -7.94 9.09
CA ASP A 8 0.89 -6.93 8.06
C ASP A 8 2.07 -7.35 7.17
N LEU A 9 1.78 -7.57 5.90
CA LEU A 9 2.72 -8.01 4.89
C LEU A 9 2.96 -6.91 3.85
N GLY A 10 4.06 -6.20 4.00
CA GLY A 10 4.52 -5.28 2.96
C GLY A 10 5.38 -5.96 1.90
N ALA A 11 5.67 -5.25 0.83
CA ALA A 11 6.44 -5.74 -0.31
C ALA A 11 7.91 -6.12 -0.01
N THR A 12 8.45 -5.79 1.16
CA THR A 12 9.85 -6.08 1.55
C THR A 12 9.99 -6.79 2.89
N SER A 13 8.98 -6.70 3.75
CA SER A 13 8.97 -7.31 5.08
C SER A 13 7.56 -7.54 5.56
N GLY A 14 7.39 -8.53 6.44
CA GLY A 14 6.15 -8.76 7.15
C GLY A 14 6.36 -8.74 8.65
N ARG A 15 5.28 -8.56 9.40
CA ARG A 15 5.30 -8.57 10.86
C ARG A 15 3.97 -9.04 11.43
N GLY A 16 4.03 -9.70 12.57
CA GLY A 16 2.88 -10.01 13.40
C GLY A 16 2.90 -9.14 14.65
N ILE A 17 1.80 -8.47 14.95
CA ILE A 17 1.64 -7.61 16.11
C ILE A 17 0.38 -8.03 16.87
N LEU A 18 0.54 -8.39 18.13
CA LEU A 18 -0.56 -8.61 19.06
C LEU A 18 -1.12 -7.27 19.54
N TYR A 19 -2.44 -7.19 19.56
CA TYR A 19 -3.17 -6.06 20.11
C TYR A 19 -4.15 -6.51 21.19
N SER A 20 -4.26 -5.74 22.27
CA SER A 20 -5.27 -5.88 23.31
C SER A 20 -5.82 -4.53 23.73
N ILE A 21 -6.98 -4.53 24.37
CA ILE A 21 -7.56 -3.34 24.98
C ILE A 21 -7.41 -3.47 26.50
N GLU A 22 -6.64 -2.54 27.11
CA GLU A 22 -6.37 -2.51 28.55
C GLU A 22 -6.66 -1.11 29.11
N ASN A 23 -7.56 -1.03 30.08
CA ASN A 23 -7.94 0.24 30.72
C ASN A 23 -8.33 1.34 29.70
N GLY A 24 -9.04 0.96 28.63
CA GLY A 24 -9.47 1.88 27.57
C GLY A 24 -8.35 2.31 26.61
N LYS A 25 -7.21 1.64 26.62
CA LYS A 25 -6.09 1.91 25.73
C LYS A 25 -5.75 0.70 24.88
N LEU A 26 -5.27 0.98 23.67
CA LEU A 26 -4.72 -0.01 22.76
C LEU A 26 -3.28 -0.33 23.18
N ILE A 27 -3.03 -1.58 23.51
CA ILE A 27 -1.69 -2.09 23.83
C ILE A 27 -1.23 -2.96 22.67
N SER A 28 0.01 -2.79 22.23
CA SER A 28 0.59 -3.55 21.12
C SER A 28 1.91 -4.20 21.50
N ARG A 29 2.18 -5.37 20.92
CA ARG A 29 3.46 -6.07 21.03
C ARG A 29 3.79 -6.79 19.73
N GLU A 30 4.90 -6.40 19.10
CA GLU A 30 5.44 -7.13 17.96
C GLU A 30 5.92 -8.52 18.41
N VAL A 31 5.42 -9.57 17.77
CA VAL A 31 5.77 -10.96 18.09
C VAL A 31 6.79 -11.55 17.16
N HIS A 32 6.77 -11.14 15.90
CA HIS A 32 7.72 -11.60 14.89
C HIS A 32 7.80 -10.63 13.71
N ARG A 33 9.01 -10.38 13.25
CA ARG A 33 9.30 -9.65 12.01
C ARG A 33 10.12 -10.52 11.07
N PHE A 34 9.82 -10.49 9.79
CA PHE A 34 10.50 -11.31 8.79
C PHE A 34 10.64 -10.57 7.46
N LYS A 35 11.58 -11.02 6.63
CA LYS A 35 11.74 -10.50 5.28
C LYS A 35 10.72 -11.12 4.35
N ASN A 36 10.18 -10.32 3.44
CA ASN A 36 9.43 -10.78 2.30
C ASN A 36 10.39 -10.84 1.11
N SER A 37 10.60 -12.05 0.57
CA SER A 37 11.64 -12.30 -0.42
C SER A 37 11.05 -12.60 -1.78
N ILE A 38 11.70 -12.07 -2.80
CA ILE A 38 11.45 -12.41 -4.20
C ILE A 38 12.55 -13.38 -4.64
N GLN A 39 12.16 -14.45 -5.30
CA GLN A 39 13.05 -15.46 -5.88
C GLN A 39 12.85 -15.53 -7.39
N LYS A 40 13.87 -16.00 -8.10
CA LYS A 40 13.78 -16.20 -9.55
C LYS A 40 13.38 -17.66 -9.84
N VAL A 41 12.17 -17.85 -10.36
CA VAL A 41 11.63 -19.17 -10.73
C VAL A 41 11.35 -19.20 -12.23
N LYS A 42 11.96 -20.11 -12.97
CA LYS A 42 11.81 -20.23 -14.45
C LYS A 42 11.98 -18.89 -15.21
N GLY A 43 12.88 -18.05 -14.72
CA GLY A 43 13.16 -16.74 -15.32
C GLY A 43 12.29 -15.58 -14.83
N ARG A 44 11.21 -15.83 -14.09
CA ARG A 44 10.29 -14.86 -13.51
C ARG A 44 10.70 -14.46 -12.10
N LEU A 45 10.34 -13.24 -11.69
CA LEU A 45 10.43 -12.79 -10.30
C LEU A 45 9.16 -13.21 -9.57
N CYS A 46 9.27 -14.15 -8.63
CA CYS A 46 8.14 -14.71 -7.89
C CYS A 46 8.29 -14.46 -6.39
N TRP A 47 7.17 -14.34 -5.69
CA TRP A 47 7.14 -14.33 -4.24
C TRP A 47 7.50 -15.71 -3.68
N ASP A 48 8.27 -15.75 -2.59
CA ASP A 48 8.50 -16.98 -1.82
C ASP A 48 7.30 -17.22 -0.89
N ILE A 49 6.20 -17.70 -1.48
CA ILE A 49 4.92 -17.85 -0.77
C ILE A 49 5.00 -18.90 0.35
N GLU A 50 5.84 -19.94 0.18
CA GLU A 50 6.02 -20.93 1.22
C GLU A 50 6.67 -20.34 2.48
N SER A 51 7.66 -19.46 2.31
CA SER A 51 8.29 -18.74 3.42
C SER A 51 7.31 -17.77 4.08
N LEU A 52 6.40 -17.15 3.30
CA LEU A 52 5.33 -16.31 3.86
C LEU A 52 4.36 -17.12 4.70
N VAL A 53 3.86 -18.26 4.20
CA VAL A 53 2.98 -19.18 4.94
C VAL A 53 3.64 -19.65 6.24
N LYS A 54 4.91 -20.06 6.20
CA LYS A 54 5.67 -20.47 7.38
C LYS A 54 5.79 -19.33 8.40
N SER A 55 6.00 -18.10 7.93
CA SER A 55 6.14 -16.92 8.78
C SER A 55 4.80 -16.53 9.41
N VAL A 56 3.70 -16.59 8.67
CA VAL A 56 2.33 -16.38 9.18
C VAL A 56 2.02 -17.39 10.29
N LYS A 57 2.20 -18.69 10.03
CA LYS A 57 2.00 -19.75 11.04
C LYS A 57 2.90 -19.56 12.26
N LYS A 58 4.14 -19.10 12.06
CA LYS A 58 5.06 -18.78 13.17
C LYS A 58 4.54 -17.60 14.00
N CYS A 59 4.02 -16.54 13.39
CA CYS A 59 3.39 -15.44 14.13
C CYS A 59 2.25 -15.95 15.02
N ILE A 60 1.35 -16.78 14.46
CA ILE A 60 0.22 -17.35 15.19
C ILE A 60 0.71 -18.21 16.37
N ARG A 61 1.67 -19.12 16.13
CA ARG A 61 2.22 -19.98 17.17
C ARG A 61 2.83 -19.19 18.32
N ILE A 62 3.69 -18.20 18.03
CA ILE A 62 4.29 -17.37 19.08
C ILE A 62 3.20 -16.61 19.85
N SER A 63 2.16 -16.14 19.16
CA SER A 63 1.05 -15.39 19.78
C SER A 63 0.24 -16.24 20.74
N GLN A 64 -0.11 -17.47 20.35
CA GLN A 64 -0.90 -18.38 21.20
C GLN A 64 -0.11 -18.89 22.42
N GLU A 65 1.24 -18.94 22.35
CA GLU A 65 2.10 -19.25 23.49
C GLU A 65 2.16 -18.10 24.51
N GLN A 66 1.87 -16.88 24.09
CA GLN A 66 2.03 -15.65 24.88
C GLN A 66 0.73 -15.05 25.41
N SER A 67 -0.41 -15.41 24.80
CA SER A 67 -1.72 -14.84 25.16
C SER A 67 -2.87 -15.75 24.71
N GLU A 68 -4.06 -15.52 25.28
CA GLU A 68 -5.31 -16.06 24.78
C GLU A 68 -5.70 -15.33 23.49
N LEU A 69 -5.27 -15.90 22.34
CA LEU A 69 -5.48 -15.32 21.03
C LEU A 69 -6.89 -15.62 20.53
N SER A 70 -7.70 -14.58 20.32
CA SER A 70 -9.09 -14.70 19.85
C SER A 70 -9.18 -14.80 18.34
N SER A 71 -8.40 -14.00 17.62
CA SER A 71 -8.45 -13.97 16.16
C SER A 71 -7.14 -13.56 15.51
N VAL A 72 -7.06 -13.81 14.22
CA VAL A 72 -6.03 -13.31 13.31
C VAL A 72 -6.65 -12.64 12.09
N GLY A 73 -6.09 -11.51 11.69
CA GLY A 73 -6.37 -10.82 10.43
C GLY A 73 -5.08 -10.62 9.64
N ILE A 74 -5.16 -10.76 8.32
CA ILE A 74 -4.00 -10.64 7.42
C ILE A 74 -4.29 -9.55 6.39
N ASP A 75 -3.40 -8.60 6.25
CA ASP A 75 -3.38 -7.64 5.17
C ASP A 75 -2.06 -7.70 4.39
N THR A 76 -2.11 -7.29 3.12
CA THR A 76 -0.97 -7.37 2.20
C THR A 76 -0.95 -6.19 1.24
N TRP A 77 0.12 -6.10 0.43
CA TRP A 77 0.13 -5.28 -0.76
C TRP A 77 -0.91 -5.78 -1.78
N GLY A 78 -1.38 -4.90 -2.66
CA GLY A 78 -2.36 -5.22 -3.70
C GLY A 78 -1.79 -5.92 -4.93
N VAL A 79 -2.62 -6.13 -5.91
CA VAL A 79 -2.41 -6.53 -7.32
C VAL A 79 -1.91 -7.96 -7.56
N ASP A 80 -1.17 -8.58 -6.66
CA ASP A 80 -0.60 -9.92 -6.85
C ASP A 80 -1.53 -11.04 -6.36
N PHE A 81 -1.47 -12.18 -7.03
CA PHE A 81 -2.40 -13.29 -6.83
C PHE A 81 -1.73 -14.66 -6.97
N ALA A 82 -2.38 -15.67 -6.41
CA ALA A 82 -2.12 -17.08 -6.62
C ALA A 82 -3.23 -17.71 -7.48
N LEU A 83 -2.87 -18.69 -8.31
CA LEU A 83 -3.81 -19.53 -9.05
C LEU A 83 -3.84 -20.93 -8.43
N LEU A 84 -5.04 -21.41 -8.14
CA LEU A 84 -5.30 -22.72 -7.56
C LEU A 84 -5.97 -23.62 -8.58
N ASP A 85 -5.64 -24.90 -8.55
CA ASP A 85 -6.33 -25.93 -9.34
C ASP A 85 -7.62 -26.42 -8.62
N VAL A 86 -8.35 -27.33 -9.23
CA VAL A 86 -9.61 -27.90 -8.72
C VAL A 86 -9.47 -28.62 -7.35
N ASN A 87 -8.25 -28.97 -6.95
CA ASN A 87 -7.96 -29.58 -5.65
C ASN A 87 -7.57 -28.52 -4.59
N GLY A 88 -7.52 -27.24 -4.96
CA GLY A 88 -7.02 -26.18 -4.10
C GLY A 88 -5.49 -26.10 -4.03
N GLU A 89 -4.78 -26.83 -4.88
CA GLU A 89 -3.32 -26.80 -4.92
C GLU A 89 -2.83 -25.61 -5.77
N MET A 90 -1.82 -24.91 -5.28
CA MET A 90 -1.22 -23.79 -6.00
C MET A 90 -0.49 -24.28 -7.25
N ILE A 91 -0.85 -23.76 -8.41
CA ILE A 91 -0.33 -24.17 -9.72
C ILE A 91 1.13 -23.79 -9.92
N ALA A 92 1.47 -22.56 -9.52
CA ALA A 92 2.81 -21.99 -9.63
C ALA A 92 3.04 -20.93 -8.58
N GLN A 93 4.30 -20.61 -8.28
CA GLN A 93 4.63 -19.51 -7.38
C GLN A 93 4.05 -18.17 -7.92
N PRO A 94 3.38 -17.38 -7.07
CA PRO A 94 2.85 -16.06 -7.47
C PRO A 94 3.93 -15.16 -8.04
N VAL A 95 3.70 -14.65 -9.25
CA VAL A 95 4.64 -13.72 -9.89
C VAL A 95 4.48 -12.36 -9.26
N SER A 96 5.60 -11.74 -8.89
CA SER A 96 5.60 -10.40 -8.29
C SER A 96 5.26 -9.33 -9.33
N TYR A 97 4.54 -8.29 -8.93
CA TYR A 97 4.29 -7.10 -9.75
C TYR A 97 5.57 -6.40 -10.25
N ARG A 98 6.73 -6.75 -9.68
CA ARG A 98 8.05 -6.26 -10.11
C ARG A 98 8.64 -7.05 -11.28
N ASP A 99 7.99 -8.13 -11.70
CA ASP A 99 8.39 -8.88 -12.89
C ASP A 99 8.07 -8.07 -14.17
N ARG A 100 8.87 -8.27 -15.19
CA ARG A 100 8.71 -7.55 -16.46
C ARG A 100 7.64 -8.14 -17.38
N ARG A 101 6.87 -9.13 -16.93
CA ARG A 101 5.86 -9.80 -17.78
C ARG A 101 4.79 -8.86 -18.34
N THR A 102 4.57 -7.74 -17.67
CA THR A 102 3.57 -6.72 -18.05
C THR A 102 4.20 -5.47 -18.66
N GLU A 103 5.50 -5.45 -18.91
CA GLU A 103 6.18 -4.31 -19.54
C GLU A 103 5.53 -4.02 -20.90
N SER A 104 5.10 -2.77 -21.13
CA SER A 104 4.36 -2.31 -22.32
C SER A 104 2.99 -2.97 -22.56
N ILE A 105 2.39 -3.62 -21.55
CA ILE A 105 1.08 -4.28 -21.67
C ILE A 105 -0.04 -3.30 -22.03
N LEU A 106 0.06 -2.04 -21.60
CA LEU A 106 -0.94 -1.02 -21.90
C LEU A 106 -1.08 -0.75 -23.40
N ASP A 107 0.02 -0.84 -24.17
CA ASP A 107 0.01 -0.71 -25.63
C ASP A 107 -0.71 -1.90 -26.29
N GLU A 108 -0.62 -3.08 -25.69
CA GLU A 108 -1.35 -4.27 -26.14
C GLU A 108 -2.83 -4.14 -25.83
N ILE A 109 -3.17 -3.75 -24.61
CA ILE A 109 -4.56 -3.54 -24.15
C ILE A 109 -5.28 -2.50 -24.99
N ALA A 110 -4.61 -1.42 -25.37
CA ALA A 110 -5.16 -0.36 -26.21
C ALA A 110 -5.67 -0.85 -27.58
N ARG A 111 -5.26 -2.06 -28.02
CA ARG A 111 -5.76 -2.71 -29.26
C ARG A 111 -7.10 -3.39 -29.06
N TYR A 112 -7.46 -3.78 -27.83
CA TYR A 112 -8.70 -4.48 -27.48
C TYR A 112 -9.75 -3.53 -26.87
N SER A 113 -9.33 -2.53 -26.12
CA SER A 113 -10.19 -1.56 -25.46
C SER A 113 -9.47 -0.22 -25.34
N SER A 114 -10.22 0.88 -25.47
CA SER A 114 -9.69 2.21 -25.13
C SER A 114 -9.29 2.24 -23.65
N LEU A 115 -8.10 2.75 -23.34
CA LEU A 115 -7.66 2.94 -21.95
C LEU A 115 -8.59 3.88 -21.17
N ASN A 116 -9.17 4.89 -21.86
CA ASN A 116 -10.15 5.78 -21.24
C ASN A 116 -11.41 5.01 -20.85
N ASP A 117 -11.91 4.15 -21.74
CA ASP A 117 -13.10 3.32 -21.48
C ASP A 117 -12.86 2.35 -20.32
N LEU A 118 -11.68 1.73 -20.29
CA LEU A 118 -11.26 0.87 -19.21
C LEU A 118 -11.24 1.63 -17.87
N TYR A 119 -10.70 2.87 -17.86
CA TYR A 119 -10.70 3.70 -16.67
C TYR A 119 -12.12 4.01 -16.17
N PHE A 120 -13.03 4.46 -17.05
CA PHE A 120 -14.40 4.80 -16.66
C PHE A 120 -15.19 3.59 -16.18
N LYS A 121 -14.85 2.38 -16.63
CA LYS A 121 -15.51 1.13 -16.18
C LYS A 121 -14.98 0.59 -14.86
N THR A 122 -13.71 0.84 -14.54
CA THR A 122 -13.04 0.27 -13.36
C THR A 122 -12.64 1.29 -12.31
N GLY A 123 -12.47 2.55 -12.70
CA GLY A 123 -12.05 3.63 -11.82
C GLY A 123 -10.60 3.54 -11.34
N ASN A 124 -9.85 2.53 -11.77
CA ASN A 124 -8.49 2.30 -11.30
C ASN A 124 -7.46 3.11 -12.06
N GLN A 125 -6.44 3.58 -11.35
CA GLN A 125 -5.21 4.11 -11.96
C GLN A 125 -4.65 3.11 -12.97
N LEU A 126 -4.39 3.58 -14.19
CA LEU A 126 -3.81 2.75 -15.24
C LEU A 126 -2.33 2.53 -14.94
N MET A 127 -2.02 1.34 -14.44
CA MET A 127 -0.67 0.90 -14.08
C MET A 127 -0.45 -0.51 -14.63
N GLU A 128 0.68 -0.76 -15.27
CA GLU A 128 1.02 -2.07 -15.86
C GLU A 128 0.98 -3.23 -14.86
N ILE A 129 1.08 -2.92 -13.57
CA ILE A 129 1.12 -3.90 -12.48
C ILE A 129 -0.26 -4.43 -12.04
N ASN A 130 -1.37 -3.82 -12.49
CA ASN A 130 -2.71 -4.22 -12.05
C ASN A 130 -3.03 -5.67 -12.43
N THR A 131 -3.80 -6.35 -11.59
CA THR A 131 -4.07 -7.79 -11.72
C THR A 131 -4.63 -8.19 -13.07
N LEU A 132 -5.56 -7.40 -13.63
CA LEU A 132 -6.11 -7.66 -14.98
C LEU A 132 -5.00 -7.83 -16.02
N PHE A 133 -4.01 -6.93 -16.02
CA PHE A 133 -2.91 -6.97 -16.98
C PHE A 133 -1.96 -8.14 -16.71
N GLN A 134 -1.73 -8.44 -15.44
CA GLN A 134 -0.95 -9.62 -15.04
C GLN A 134 -1.64 -10.93 -15.48
N LEU A 135 -2.98 -11.01 -15.39
CA LEU A 135 -3.76 -12.16 -15.89
C LEU A 135 -3.69 -12.30 -17.40
N ILE A 136 -3.81 -11.20 -18.13
CA ILE A 136 -3.67 -11.20 -19.59
C ILE A 136 -2.27 -11.68 -19.99
N ALA A 137 -1.23 -11.20 -19.32
CA ALA A 137 0.14 -11.67 -19.53
C ALA A 137 0.30 -13.16 -19.16
N CYS A 138 -0.34 -13.63 -18.09
CA CYS A 138 -0.38 -15.05 -17.71
C CYS A 138 -1.04 -15.89 -18.82
N LYS A 139 -2.23 -15.48 -19.27
CA LYS A 139 -2.99 -16.17 -20.33
C LYS A 139 -2.18 -16.29 -21.64
N SER A 140 -1.41 -15.28 -22.01
CA SER A 140 -0.61 -15.27 -23.23
C SER A 140 0.75 -15.97 -23.10
N GLN A 141 1.44 -15.84 -21.96
CA GLN A 141 2.82 -16.27 -21.79
C GLN A 141 2.96 -17.62 -21.08
N THR A 142 1.96 -17.99 -20.23
CA THR A 142 1.88 -19.27 -19.52
C THR A 142 0.47 -19.86 -19.58
N PRO A 143 -0.07 -20.11 -20.80
CA PRO A 143 -1.45 -20.57 -20.99
C PRO A 143 -1.79 -21.83 -20.21
N GLU A 144 -0.83 -22.75 -20.06
CA GLU A 144 -1.03 -24.00 -19.30
C GLU A 144 -1.37 -23.72 -17.81
N GLU A 145 -0.73 -22.72 -17.20
CA GLU A 145 -1.01 -22.31 -15.82
C GLU A 145 -2.40 -21.64 -15.74
N TYR A 146 -2.71 -20.74 -16.68
CA TYR A 146 -3.99 -20.03 -16.72
C TYR A 146 -5.17 -20.97 -16.92
N PHE A 147 -5.11 -21.89 -17.91
CA PHE A 147 -6.23 -22.77 -18.23
C PHE A 147 -6.38 -23.95 -17.24
N LYS A 148 -5.36 -24.26 -16.45
CA LYS A 148 -5.44 -25.23 -15.35
C LYS A 148 -6.13 -24.63 -14.11
N ALA A 149 -6.18 -23.30 -14.00
CA ALA A 149 -6.69 -22.62 -12.81
C ALA A 149 -8.21 -22.77 -12.66
N ASP A 150 -8.65 -23.14 -11.47
CA ASP A 150 -10.03 -23.14 -11.03
C ASP A 150 -10.37 -21.87 -10.23
N LYS A 151 -9.45 -21.40 -9.39
CA LYS A 151 -9.64 -20.20 -8.58
C LYS A 151 -8.40 -19.28 -8.59
N LEU A 152 -8.69 -17.98 -8.56
CA LEU A 152 -7.73 -16.93 -8.27
C LEU A 152 -7.97 -16.42 -6.86
N LEU A 153 -6.89 -16.28 -6.08
CA LEU A 153 -6.92 -15.63 -4.76
C LEU A 153 -5.83 -14.55 -4.70
N MET A 154 -6.16 -13.38 -4.17
CA MET A 154 -5.13 -12.38 -3.84
C MET A 154 -4.22 -12.94 -2.74
N ILE A 155 -3.04 -12.37 -2.55
CA ILE A 155 -2.06 -12.96 -1.62
C ILE A 155 -2.62 -13.09 -0.19
N SER A 156 -3.32 -12.07 0.32
CA SER A 156 -3.99 -12.13 1.62
C SER A 156 -5.07 -13.21 1.69
N ASP A 157 -5.88 -13.31 0.63
CA ASP A 157 -6.96 -14.31 0.55
C ASP A 157 -6.39 -15.73 0.45
N TYR A 158 -5.29 -15.91 -0.28
CA TYR A 158 -4.57 -17.20 -0.32
C TYR A 158 -4.05 -17.61 1.06
N LEU A 159 -3.49 -16.67 1.83
CA LEU A 159 -3.03 -16.94 3.19
C LEU A 159 -4.19 -17.30 4.13
N ASN A 160 -5.33 -16.61 3.99
CA ASN A 160 -6.55 -16.95 4.70
C ASN A 160 -7.09 -18.33 4.30
N PHE A 161 -7.08 -18.65 3.00
CA PHE A 161 -7.44 -19.97 2.48
C PHE A 161 -6.54 -21.09 3.07
N VAL A 162 -5.24 -20.87 3.15
CA VAL A 162 -4.30 -21.82 3.77
C VAL A 162 -4.62 -22.07 5.25
N LEU A 163 -5.17 -21.09 5.95
CA LEU A 163 -5.53 -21.22 7.37
C LEU A 163 -6.91 -21.84 7.58
N THR A 164 -7.88 -21.63 6.68
CA THR A 164 -9.29 -21.97 6.90
C THR A 164 -9.90 -22.93 5.90
N GLY A 165 -9.34 -23.01 4.69
CA GLY A 165 -9.95 -23.70 3.55
C GLY A 165 -11.03 -22.87 2.84
N GLU A 166 -11.38 -21.66 3.33
CA GLU A 166 -12.42 -20.81 2.75
C GLU A 166 -11.92 -20.04 1.51
N VAL A 167 -12.72 -20.06 0.45
CA VAL A 167 -12.43 -19.43 -0.85
C VAL A 167 -13.27 -18.17 -1.01
N ALA A 168 -12.67 -17.01 -0.78
CA ALA A 168 -13.32 -15.71 -0.92
C ALA A 168 -12.25 -14.66 -1.25
N ILE A 169 -12.64 -13.49 -1.78
CA ILE A 169 -11.78 -12.32 -1.96
C ILE A 169 -12.39 -11.14 -1.21
N GLU A 170 -11.59 -10.44 -0.42
CA GLU A 170 -12.04 -9.26 0.31
C GLU A 170 -12.06 -8.03 -0.62
N ARG A 171 -13.04 -7.14 -0.44
CA ARG A 171 -13.33 -6.03 -1.36
C ARG A 171 -12.20 -5.01 -1.49
N SER A 172 -11.52 -4.65 -0.41
CA SER A 172 -10.47 -3.64 -0.49
C SER A 172 -9.28 -4.10 -1.32
N ILE A 173 -8.88 -5.37 -1.18
CA ILE A 173 -7.82 -5.95 -1.99
C ILE A 173 -8.29 -6.21 -3.43
N ALA A 174 -9.55 -6.68 -3.62
CA ALA A 174 -10.14 -6.88 -4.94
C ALA A 174 -10.19 -5.58 -5.76
N SER A 175 -10.39 -4.44 -5.11
CA SER A 175 -10.47 -3.14 -5.78
C SER A 175 -9.15 -2.72 -6.45
N THR A 176 -8.03 -3.38 -6.15
CA THR A 176 -6.74 -3.14 -6.81
C THR A 176 -6.59 -3.91 -8.12
N MET A 177 -7.52 -4.83 -8.43
CA MET A 177 -7.39 -5.78 -9.53
C MET A 177 -7.69 -5.18 -10.92
N GLN A 178 -8.33 -4.00 -11.00
CA GLN A 178 -8.88 -3.43 -12.24
C GLN A 178 -9.97 -4.30 -12.89
N MET A 179 -10.70 -5.06 -12.09
CA MET A 179 -11.80 -5.93 -12.50
C MET A 179 -13.09 -5.70 -11.71
N ILE A 180 -13.09 -4.68 -10.84
CA ILE A 180 -14.27 -4.30 -10.04
C ILE A 180 -14.99 -3.12 -10.70
N ASN A 181 -16.33 -3.15 -10.67
CA ASN A 181 -17.13 -1.98 -10.98
C ASN A 181 -17.20 -1.09 -9.73
N PRO A 182 -16.65 0.11 -9.75
CA PRO A 182 -16.55 0.96 -8.55
C PRO A 182 -17.91 1.46 -8.04
N LEU A 183 -18.96 1.47 -8.87
CA LEU A 183 -20.30 1.90 -8.49
C LEU A 183 -21.08 0.80 -7.76
N THR A 184 -20.94 -0.45 -8.18
CA THR A 184 -21.64 -1.60 -7.57
C THR A 184 -20.77 -2.30 -6.53
N GLN A 185 -19.47 -2.05 -6.53
CA GLN A 185 -18.47 -2.74 -5.72
C GLN A 185 -18.50 -4.28 -5.91
N ASP A 186 -18.80 -4.71 -7.12
CA ASP A 186 -18.84 -6.11 -7.53
C ASP A 186 -18.05 -6.31 -8.82
N TRP A 187 -17.88 -7.58 -9.24
CA TRP A 187 -17.16 -7.91 -10.46
C TRP A 187 -17.71 -7.16 -11.68
N ASN A 188 -16.84 -6.61 -12.49
CA ASN A 188 -17.21 -5.92 -13.72
C ASN A 188 -17.30 -6.93 -14.88
N HIS A 189 -18.51 -7.52 -15.06
CA HIS A 189 -18.76 -8.54 -16.08
C HIS A 189 -18.44 -8.08 -17.50
N GLU A 190 -18.56 -6.77 -17.79
CA GLU A 190 -18.22 -6.24 -19.11
C GLU A 190 -16.70 -6.29 -19.36
N ILE A 191 -15.90 -5.95 -18.36
CA ILE A 191 -14.43 -6.05 -18.41
C ILE A 191 -14.02 -7.51 -18.53
N LEU A 192 -14.59 -8.40 -17.69
CA LEU A 192 -14.29 -9.83 -17.75
C LEU A 192 -14.58 -10.41 -19.15
N LYS A 193 -15.70 -10.05 -19.73
CA LYS A 193 -16.07 -10.47 -21.10
C LYS A 193 -15.13 -9.88 -22.17
N THR A 194 -14.77 -8.59 -22.06
CA THR A 194 -13.90 -7.91 -23.03
C THR A 194 -12.53 -8.58 -23.13
N PHE A 195 -11.98 -8.98 -21.99
CA PHE A 195 -10.65 -9.62 -21.91
C PHE A 195 -10.72 -11.15 -21.81
N GLU A 196 -11.93 -11.72 -21.98
CA GLU A 196 -12.19 -13.16 -21.91
C GLU A 196 -11.62 -13.81 -20.64
N ILE A 197 -11.83 -13.16 -19.50
CA ILE A 197 -11.50 -13.70 -18.18
C ILE A 197 -12.68 -14.53 -17.70
N SER A 198 -12.45 -15.78 -17.33
CA SER A 198 -13.51 -16.67 -16.83
C SER A 198 -14.03 -16.20 -15.48
N GLU A 199 -15.33 -15.98 -15.37
CA GLU A 199 -15.98 -15.67 -14.09
C GLU A 199 -15.87 -16.80 -13.07
N LEU A 200 -15.72 -18.04 -13.52
CA LEU A 200 -15.51 -19.21 -12.64
C LEU A 200 -14.18 -19.15 -11.88
N LEU A 201 -13.22 -18.40 -12.41
CA LEU A 201 -11.93 -18.16 -11.76
C LEU A 201 -12.07 -17.27 -10.54
N LEU A 202 -13.12 -16.46 -10.47
CA LEU A 202 -13.30 -15.39 -9.49
C LEU A 202 -14.21 -15.85 -8.34
N PRO A 203 -13.71 -15.91 -7.09
CA PRO A 203 -14.53 -16.22 -5.92
C PRO A 203 -15.56 -15.13 -5.61
N LYS A 204 -16.45 -15.43 -4.65
CA LYS A 204 -17.35 -14.41 -4.08
C LYS A 204 -16.56 -13.29 -3.42
N LEU A 205 -17.05 -12.06 -3.56
CA LEU A 205 -16.52 -10.91 -2.82
C LEU A 205 -17.14 -10.88 -1.42
N VAL A 206 -16.31 -10.56 -0.44
CA VAL A 206 -16.70 -10.40 0.97
C VAL A 206 -16.21 -9.05 1.50
N SER A 207 -16.93 -8.52 2.49
CA SER A 207 -16.52 -7.30 3.17
C SER A 207 -15.55 -7.58 4.30
N GLU A 208 -14.86 -6.56 4.74
CA GLU A 208 -14.10 -6.56 5.99
C GLU A 208 -15.02 -6.85 7.20
N GLY A 209 -14.45 -7.40 8.26
CA GLY A 209 -15.19 -7.86 9.46
C GLY A 209 -15.89 -9.21 9.28
N ASN A 210 -15.88 -9.79 8.08
CA ASN A 210 -16.46 -11.13 7.86
C ASN A 210 -15.60 -12.21 8.50
N ILE A 211 -16.24 -13.09 9.26
CA ILE A 211 -15.61 -14.26 9.88
C ILE A 211 -15.50 -15.36 8.82
N LEU A 212 -14.29 -15.74 8.46
CA LEU A 212 -14.03 -16.84 7.51
C LEU A 212 -14.17 -18.22 8.14
N GLY A 213 -13.91 -18.34 9.43
CA GLY A 213 -13.94 -19.60 10.15
C GLY A 213 -12.83 -19.69 11.18
N SER A 214 -12.65 -20.87 11.73
CA SER A 214 -11.55 -21.19 12.64
C SER A 214 -10.35 -21.72 11.86
N ILE A 215 -9.15 -21.61 12.44
CA ILE A 215 -7.94 -22.16 11.85
C ILE A 215 -8.09 -23.69 11.75
N SER A 216 -7.82 -24.24 10.58
CA SER A 216 -7.87 -25.66 10.24
C SER A 216 -6.46 -26.24 10.08
N ASP A 217 -5.62 -26.13 11.10
CA ASP A 217 -4.23 -26.56 11.08
C ASP A 217 -3.95 -27.46 12.30
N GLU A 218 -3.27 -28.61 12.10
CA GLU A 218 -3.03 -29.60 13.16
C GLU A 218 -2.10 -29.10 14.27
N ILE A 219 -1.28 -28.07 13.98
CA ILE A 219 -0.26 -27.54 14.90
C ILE A 219 -0.77 -26.30 15.66
N LEU A 220 -1.74 -25.59 15.07
CA LEU A 220 -2.29 -24.36 15.62
C LEU A 220 -3.61 -24.63 16.35
N ASN A 221 -3.96 -23.76 17.33
CA ASN A 221 -5.24 -23.87 18.01
C ASN A 221 -6.40 -23.58 17.05
N ASN A 222 -7.28 -24.56 16.88
CA ASN A 222 -8.46 -24.47 16.01
C ASN A 222 -9.60 -23.61 16.59
N GLU A 223 -9.47 -23.04 17.78
CA GLU A 223 -10.42 -22.07 18.35
C GLU A 223 -10.14 -20.64 17.88
N ILE A 224 -8.96 -20.37 17.26
CA ILE A 224 -8.60 -19.06 16.77
C ILE A 224 -9.41 -18.75 15.50
N THR A 225 -10.13 -17.64 15.53
CA THR A 225 -10.95 -17.20 14.40
C THR A 225 -10.11 -16.42 13.38
N VAL A 226 -10.30 -16.69 12.10
CA VAL A 226 -9.74 -15.89 11.00
C VAL A 226 -10.78 -14.88 10.54
N ILE A 227 -10.42 -13.60 10.56
CA ILE A 227 -11.32 -12.50 10.21
C ILE A 227 -10.76 -11.76 9.01
N ASN A 228 -11.59 -11.58 7.97
CA ASN A 228 -11.27 -10.64 6.91
C ASN A 228 -11.19 -9.24 7.48
N VAL A 229 -10.06 -8.61 7.32
CA VAL A 229 -9.86 -7.18 7.61
C VAL A 229 -9.93 -6.40 6.30
N CYS A 230 -9.69 -5.10 6.28
CA CYS A 230 -9.36 -4.45 5.02
C CYS A 230 -8.03 -5.02 4.54
N GLN A 231 -8.05 -5.95 3.59
CA GLN A 231 -6.88 -6.76 3.26
C GLN A 231 -5.85 -6.04 2.40
N HIS A 232 -6.20 -4.92 1.75
CA HIS A 232 -5.22 -4.01 1.21
C HIS A 232 -4.60 -3.18 2.34
N ASP A 233 -3.28 -3.27 2.53
CA ASP A 233 -2.53 -2.64 3.63
C ASP A 233 -2.89 -1.16 3.84
N THR A 234 -3.01 -0.40 2.75
CA THR A 234 -3.40 1.01 2.83
C THR A 234 -4.87 1.19 3.22
N ALA A 235 -5.77 0.28 2.89
CA ALA A 235 -7.15 0.35 3.36
C ALA A 235 -7.22 0.17 4.88
N SER A 236 -6.51 -0.82 5.41
CA SER A 236 -6.34 -0.98 6.85
C SER A 236 -5.72 0.27 7.49
N ALA A 237 -4.67 0.82 6.88
CA ALA A 237 -4.00 2.01 7.42
C ALA A 237 -4.94 3.23 7.51
N VAL A 238 -5.75 3.48 6.49
CA VAL A 238 -6.73 4.59 6.46
C VAL A 238 -7.83 4.36 7.49
N ALA A 239 -8.31 3.12 7.66
CA ALA A 239 -9.30 2.78 8.66
C ALA A 239 -8.84 3.09 10.10
N ALA A 240 -7.53 3.13 10.36
CA ALA A 240 -6.96 3.46 11.67
C ALA A 240 -6.93 4.95 11.98
N ILE A 241 -7.03 5.84 10.96
CA ILE A 241 -6.84 7.28 11.17
C ILE A 241 -7.99 7.85 11.99
N PRO A 242 -7.73 8.44 13.19
CA PRO A 242 -8.77 9.02 14.04
C PRO A 242 -9.09 10.46 13.58
N HIS A 243 -9.65 10.58 12.38
CA HIS A 243 -9.99 11.87 11.78
C HIS A 243 -11.38 12.32 12.23
N GLU A 244 -11.52 13.60 12.59
CA GLU A 244 -12.77 14.20 13.04
C GLU A 244 -13.35 15.24 12.05
N GLU A 245 -12.54 15.66 11.06
CA GLU A 245 -12.95 16.64 10.06
C GLU A 245 -13.73 15.94 8.92
N GLU A 246 -14.54 16.68 8.17
CA GLU A 246 -15.33 16.10 7.06
C GLU A 246 -14.46 15.57 5.91
N ASN A 247 -13.25 16.11 5.74
CA ASN A 247 -12.38 15.82 4.61
C ASN A 247 -11.02 15.30 5.08
N LEU A 248 -10.84 13.99 5.11
CA LEU A 248 -9.56 13.34 5.37
C LEU A 248 -8.63 13.54 4.17
N LEU A 249 -7.41 14.03 4.39
CA LEU A 249 -6.30 13.92 3.45
C LEU A 249 -5.20 13.10 4.11
N TYR A 250 -4.82 11.99 3.48
CA TYR A 250 -3.75 11.15 3.99
C TYR A 250 -2.63 10.96 2.97
N VAL A 251 -1.44 10.71 3.48
CA VAL A 251 -0.30 10.22 2.71
C VAL A 251 0.25 8.98 3.40
N SER A 252 0.05 7.82 2.79
CA SER A 252 0.70 6.59 3.23
C SER A 252 2.10 6.53 2.61
N CYS A 253 3.11 6.83 3.42
CA CYS A 253 4.49 7.00 2.98
C CYS A 253 5.34 5.78 3.31
N GLY A 254 5.56 4.94 2.30
CA GLY A 254 6.38 3.74 2.34
C GLY A 254 7.26 3.61 1.11
N THR A 255 7.46 2.41 0.61
CA THR A 255 8.13 2.13 -0.69
C THR A 255 7.42 2.89 -1.83
N TRP A 256 6.09 2.81 -1.85
CA TRP A 256 5.19 3.68 -2.59
C TRP A 256 4.70 4.80 -1.68
N SER A 257 4.19 5.86 -2.27
CA SER A 257 3.43 6.91 -1.58
C SER A 257 2.02 6.95 -2.15
N LEU A 258 1.02 6.66 -1.31
CA LEU A 258 -0.38 6.71 -1.68
C LEU A 258 -0.99 7.98 -1.07
N ILE A 259 -1.42 8.89 -1.95
CA ILE A 259 -1.91 10.22 -1.58
C ILE A 259 -3.37 10.31 -1.93
N GLY A 260 -4.25 10.51 -0.95
CA GLY A 260 -5.68 10.46 -1.24
C GLY A 260 -6.58 10.91 -0.10
N THR A 261 -7.84 10.73 -0.34
CA THR A 261 -8.95 11.05 0.56
C THR A 261 -9.93 9.87 0.63
N GLU A 262 -10.78 9.87 1.63
CA GLU A 262 -11.87 8.91 1.77
C GLU A 262 -13.21 9.59 1.40
N LEU A 263 -13.98 8.97 0.52
CA LEU A 263 -15.22 9.49 -0.04
C LEU A 263 -16.38 8.48 0.15
N LYS A 264 -17.62 8.97 0.04
CA LYS A 264 -18.83 8.12 0.07
C LYS A 264 -19.05 7.33 -1.22
N GLY A 265 -18.37 7.67 -2.30
CA GLY A 265 -18.48 6.98 -3.59
C GLY A 265 -17.38 7.39 -4.56
N PRO A 266 -17.26 6.70 -5.70
CA PRO A 266 -16.17 6.89 -6.64
C PRO A 266 -16.31 8.20 -7.44
N ILE A 267 -15.16 8.74 -7.89
CA ILE A 267 -15.09 9.85 -8.84
C ILE A 267 -14.60 9.31 -10.19
N LEU A 268 -15.46 9.37 -11.20
CA LEU A 268 -15.22 8.92 -12.56
C LEU A 268 -15.37 10.10 -13.53
N THR A 269 -14.41 11.02 -13.52
CA THR A 269 -14.42 12.25 -14.34
C THR A 269 -13.21 12.30 -15.27
N ASP A 270 -13.30 13.13 -16.30
CA ASP A 270 -12.17 13.39 -17.21
C ASP A 270 -10.94 13.90 -16.46
N SER A 271 -11.12 14.73 -15.42
CA SER A 271 -10.01 15.21 -14.60
C SER A 271 -9.38 14.07 -13.79
N ALA A 272 -10.19 13.17 -13.23
CA ALA A 272 -9.68 12.00 -12.51
C ALA A 272 -8.87 11.07 -13.43
N LEU A 273 -9.35 10.82 -14.66
CA LEU A 273 -8.61 10.10 -15.69
C LEU A 273 -7.33 10.84 -16.10
N LYS A 274 -7.42 12.13 -16.40
CA LYS A 274 -6.29 12.97 -16.83
C LYS A 274 -5.12 12.91 -15.84
N TYR A 275 -5.42 12.98 -14.55
CA TYR A 275 -4.43 12.91 -13.49
C TYR A 275 -4.14 11.49 -13.00
N ASN A 276 -4.82 10.49 -13.58
CA ASN A 276 -4.66 9.06 -13.33
C ASN A 276 -4.83 8.71 -11.84
N PHE A 277 -5.94 9.12 -11.24
CA PHE A 277 -6.35 8.73 -9.88
C PHE A 277 -7.05 7.39 -9.88
N THR A 278 -7.04 6.67 -8.76
CA THR A 278 -7.73 5.41 -8.55
C THR A 278 -8.87 5.55 -7.55
N ASN A 279 -9.92 4.77 -7.74
CA ASN A 279 -11.01 4.55 -6.79
C ASN A 279 -10.87 3.14 -6.23
N GLU A 280 -10.43 3.02 -5.00
CA GLU A 280 -10.26 1.75 -4.32
C GLU A 280 -11.23 1.65 -3.15
N ALA A 281 -11.70 0.44 -2.83
CA ALA A 281 -12.61 0.24 -1.72
C ALA A 281 -11.92 0.54 -0.38
N GLY A 282 -12.63 1.29 0.47
CA GLY A 282 -12.26 1.59 1.85
C GLY A 282 -13.11 0.79 2.84
N TYR A 283 -12.97 1.10 4.13
CA TYR A 283 -13.75 0.52 5.19
C TYR A 283 -15.23 0.94 5.08
N ASP A 284 -16.17 0.00 5.40
CA ASP A 284 -17.62 0.25 5.45
C ASP A 284 -18.21 0.83 4.14
N GLY A 285 -17.73 0.32 2.99
CA GLY A 285 -18.22 0.69 1.67
C GLY A 285 -17.80 2.09 1.20
N THR A 286 -16.87 2.75 1.88
CA THR A 286 -16.28 4.00 1.40
C THR A 286 -15.40 3.76 0.17
N THR A 287 -15.04 4.84 -0.51
CA THR A 287 -14.06 4.84 -1.61
C THR A 287 -12.83 5.62 -1.17
N ARG A 288 -11.68 4.99 -1.22
CA ARG A 288 -10.39 5.66 -1.14
C ARG A 288 -10.04 6.20 -2.53
N PHE A 289 -10.21 7.49 -2.72
CA PHE A 289 -9.83 8.17 -3.94
C PHE A 289 -8.41 8.68 -3.81
N LEU A 290 -7.47 8.07 -4.51
CA LEU A 290 -6.04 8.27 -4.29
C LEU A 290 -5.22 8.17 -5.58
N LYS A 291 -3.96 8.54 -5.48
CA LYS A 291 -2.95 8.31 -6.52
C LYS A 291 -1.75 7.59 -5.92
N ASN A 292 -1.34 6.50 -6.60
CA ASN A 292 -0.09 5.82 -6.30
C ASN A 292 1.06 6.58 -6.97
N CYS A 293 2.07 6.94 -6.18
CA CYS A 293 3.28 7.61 -6.62
C CYS A 293 4.51 6.85 -6.13
N THR A 294 5.63 7.04 -6.79
CA THR A 294 6.91 6.54 -6.30
C THR A 294 7.22 7.18 -4.95
N GLY A 295 7.50 6.36 -3.95
CA GLY A 295 7.77 6.82 -2.58
C GLY A 295 9.25 6.72 -2.19
N LEU A 296 9.50 6.26 -0.97
CA LEU A 296 10.85 6.13 -0.41
C LEU A 296 11.72 5.07 -1.11
N TRP A 297 11.17 4.35 -2.09
CA TRP A 297 11.92 3.47 -2.98
C TRP A 297 13.19 4.12 -3.51
N ILE A 298 13.12 5.39 -3.94
CA ILE A 298 14.27 6.12 -4.49
C ILE A 298 15.35 6.32 -3.42
N ILE A 299 14.97 6.61 -2.18
CA ILE A 299 15.91 6.72 -1.04
C ILE A 299 16.62 5.38 -0.81
N GLU A 300 15.87 4.26 -0.81
CA GLU A 300 16.45 2.93 -0.62
C GLU A 300 17.42 2.55 -1.73
N GLU A 301 17.10 2.84 -2.99
CA GLU A 301 17.98 2.57 -4.13
C GLU A 301 19.21 3.49 -4.12
N LEU A 302 19.05 4.73 -3.67
CA LEU A 302 20.17 5.65 -3.49
C LEU A 302 21.12 5.16 -2.37
N LYS A 303 20.58 4.69 -1.24
CA LYS A 303 21.37 4.05 -0.16
C LYS A 303 22.14 2.84 -0.70
N LYS A 304 21.47 1.94 -1.44
CA LYS A 304 22.11 0.77 -2.06
C LYS A 304 23.22 1.18 -3.04
N SER A 305 23.05 2.29 -3.76
CA SER A 305 24.06 2.80 -4.68
C SER A 305 25.30 3.31 -3.94
N PHE A 306 25.13 4.00 -2.80
CA PHE A 306 26.23 4.41 -1.95
C PHE A 306 26.90 3.22 -1.23
N LEU A 307 26.13 2.23 -0.79
CA LEU A 307 26.66 1.02 -0.18
C LEU A 307 27.64 0.28 -1.11
N LYS A 308 27.34 0.22 -2.42
CA LYS A 308 28.26 -0.33 -3.43
C LYS A 308 29.57 0.45 -3.56
N LEU A 309 29.58 1.71 -3.14
CA LEU A 309 30.78 2.57 -3.05
C LEU A 309 31.44 2.52 -1.67
N GLY A 310 31.01 1.59 -0.80
CA GLY A 310 31.56 1.43 0.55
C GLY A 310 31.03 2.45 1.57
N LYS A 311 29.93 3.16 1.26
CA LYS A 311 29.28 4.14 2.15
C LYS A 311 27.92 3.61 2.57
N ASP A 312 27.80 3.20 3.81
CA ASP A 312 26.51 2.83 4.42
C ASP A 312 25.99 3.99 5.25
N PHE A 313 24.71 4.33 5.09
CA PHE A 313 24.07 5.45 5.79
C PHE A 313 22.82 4.96 6.51
N SER A 314 22.74 5.19 7.81
CA SER A 314 21.48 5.10 8.55
C SER A 314 20.55 6.25 8.20
N TYR A 315 19.25 6.11 8.52
CA TYR A 315 18.30 7.21 8.32
C TYR A 315 18.59 8.44 9.19
N ASP A 316 19.18 8.24 10.38
CA ASP A 316 19.58 9.34 11.27
C ASP A 316 20.74 10.14 10.67
N GLU A 317 21.77 9.46 10.13
CA GLU A 317 22.88 10.11 9.44
C GLU A 317 22.42 10.86 8.19
N ILE A 318 21.49 10.28 7.42
CA ILE A 318 20.89 10.97 6.27
C ILE A 318 20.18 12.24 6.73
N THR A 319 19.38 12.15 7.80
CA THR A 319 18.64 13.29 8.36
C THR A 319 19.62 14.40 8.82
N GLU A 320 20.70 14.05 9.48
CA GLU A 320 21.73 15.01 9.88
C GLU A 320 22.40 15.67 8.66
N MET A 321 22.79 14.87 7.67
CA MET A 321 23.43 15.38 6.45
C MET A 321 22.50 16.37 5.71
N VAL A 322 21.25 16.03 5.49
CA VAL A 322 20.33 16.88 4.71
C VAL A 322 19.95 18.17 5.45
N ASN A 323 19.91 18.14 6.78
CA ASN A 323 19.68 19.34 7.60
C ASN A 323 20.82 20.35 7.47
N ASN A 324 22.05 19.89 7.24
CA ASN A 324 23.23 20.77 7.11
C ASN A 324 23.39 21.36 5.69
N VAL A 325 22.52 21.02 4.75
CA VAL A 325 22.54 21.59 3.40
C VAL A 325 21.64 22.83 3.38
N GLU A 326 22.21 24.02 3.39
CA GLU A 326 21.47 25.28 3.33
C GLU A 326 20.99 25.65 1.93
N SER A 327 21.72 25.21 0.88
CA SER A 327 21.41 25.56 -0.51
C SER A 327 20.09 24.96 -0.99
N CYS A 328 19.36 25.72 -1.83
CA CYS A 328 18.28 25.18 -2.62
C CYS A 328 18.81 24.11 -3.58
N VAL A 329 18.02 23.06 -3.77
CA VAL A 329 18.33 21.96 -4.69
C VAL A 329 17.29 21.87 -5.80
N PRO A 330 17.67 21.43 -7.01
CA PRO A 330 16.70 21.17 -8.07
C PRO A 330 15.85 19.93 -7.73
N THR A 331 14.67 19.83 -8.34
CA THR A 331 13.74 18.71 -8.15
C THR A 331 13.49 17.98 -9.47
N PHE A 332 13.07 16.72 -9.37
CA PHE A 332 12.69 15.89 -10.50
C PHE A 332 11.33 15.24 -10.28
N ASP A 333 10.69 14.82 -11.36
CA ASP A 333 9.47 14.01 -11.26
C ASP A 333 9.81 12.60 -10.76
N THR A 334 9.36 12.27 -9.55
CA THR A 334 9.64 10.97 -8.92
C THR A 334 8.99 9.80 -9.63
N ASP A 335 7.94 10.05 -10.44
CA ASP A 335 7.25 9.04 -11.24
C ASP A 335 7.85 8.87 -12.64
N ALA A 336 8.92 9.60 -12.97
CA ALA A 336 9.61 9.41 -14.25
C ALA A 336 10.15 7.97 -14.36
N SER A 337 9.95 7.34 -15.54
CA SER A 337 10.31 5.93 -15.81
C SER A 337 11.77 5.58 -15.48
N THR A 338 12.67 6.56 -15.57
CA THR A 338 14.07 6.44 -15.16
C THR A 338 14.23 5.92 -13.72
N PHE A 339 13.34 6.32 -12.81
CA PHE A 339 13.44 5.99 -11.38
C PHE A 339 12.63 4.75 -10.98
N ALA A 340 11.79 4.20 -11.86
CA ALA A 340 10.93 3.07 -11.56
C ALA A 340 11.67 1.73 -11.37
N SER A 341 12.86 1.58 -11.96
CA SER A 341 13.63 0.32 -11.94
C SER A 341 14.86 0.39 -11.03
N PRO A 342 15.32 -0.76 -10.46
CA PRO A 342 16.57 -0.84 -9.72
C PRO A 342 17.77 -0.39 -10.57
N GLY A 343 18.87 0.00 -9.91
CA GLY A 343 20.12 0.30 -10.61
C GLY A 343 21.02 1.28 -9.86
N ASN A 344 21.89 1.98 -10.60
CA ASN A 344 22.73 3.03 -10.04
C ASN A 344 21.94 4.33 -9.91
N MET A 345 21.29 4.53 -8.77
CA MET A 345 20.42 5.71 -8.55
C MET A 345 21.21 7.02 -8.55
N ILE A 346 22.47 7.01 -8.16
CA ILE A 346 23.36 8.18 -8.25
C ILE A 346 23.47 8.64 -9.72
N GLU A 347 23.82 7.70 -10.59
CA GLU A 347 23.95 7.97 -12.02
C GLU A 347 22.63 8.41 -12.67
N LYS A 348 21.53 7.74 -12.33
CA LYS A 348 20.19 8.10 -12.82
C LYS A 348 19.82 9.54 -12.49
N ILE A 349 20.04 9.98 -11.25
CA ILE A 349 19.76 11.37 -10.84
C ILE A 349 20.69 12.34 -11.57
N VAL A 350 21.97 12.06 -11.65
CA VAL A 350 22.94 12.95 -12.33
C VAL A 350 22.62 13.06 -13.82
N CYS A 351 22.36 11.96 -14.50
CA CYS A 351 22.00 11.95 -15.93
C CYS A 351 20.68 12.71 -16.18
N TYR A 352 19.65 12.47 -15.38
CA TYR A 352 18.36 13.17 -15.49
C TYR A 352 18.51 14.69 -15.48
N PHE A 353 19.37 15.23 -14.61
CA PHE A 353 19.63 16.66 -14.55
C PHE A 353 20.58 17.13 -15.65
N SER A 354 21.60 16.33 -16.00
CA SER A 354 22.51 16.63 -17.09
C SER A 354 21.79 16.78 -18.44
N ASP A 355 20.82 15.92 -18.71
CA ASP A 355 19.99 15.99 -19.94
C ASP A 355 19.16 17.27 -20.01
N LYS A 356 18.93 17.93 -18.86
CA LYS A 356 18.27 19.24 -18.74
C LYS A 356 19.26 20.41 -18.65
N GLY A 357 20.56 20.15 -18.81
CA GLY A 357 21.60 21.17 -18.70
C GLY A 357 21.90 21.62 -17.27
N ILE A 358 21.44 20.89 -16.25
CA ILE A 358 21.64 21.20 -14.85
C ILE A 358 22.76 20.30 -14.29
N LYS A 359 23.79 20.91 -13.71
CA LYS A 359 24.85 20.16 -13.03
C LYS A 359 24.50 19.99 -11.54
N VAL A 360 24.45 18.75 -11.08
CA VAL A 360 24.25 18.42 -9.66
C VAL A 360 25.48 17.75 -9.07
N SER A 361 25.70 17.95 -7.78
CA SER A 361 26.80 17.31 -7.05
C SER A 361 26.45 15.83 -6.77
N THR A 362 27.49 14.97 -6.73
CA THR A 362 27.36 13.58 -6.28
C THR A 362 27.57 13.43 -4.77
N ASP A 363 27.63 14.54 -4.04
CA ASP A 363 27.68 14.54 -2.59
C ASP A 363 26.41 13.87 -2.01
N PRO A 364 26.56 12.90 -1.07
CA PRO A 364 25.42 12.20 -0.50
C PRO A 364 24.35 13.13 0.08
N ALA A 365 24.73 14.16 0.83
CA ALA A 365 23.82 15.10 1.46
C ALA A 365 22.94 15.84 0.42
N ILE A 366 23.57 16.25 -0.69
CA ILE A 366 22.89 16.93 -1.80
C ILE A 366 21.92 15.98 -2.49
N LEU A 367 22.36 14.75 -2.82
CA LEU A 367 21.50 13.78 -3.53
C LEU A 367 20.30 13.35 -2.67
N PHE A 368 20.49 13.05 -1.39
CA PHE A 368 19.37 12.75 -0.50
C PHE A 368 18.42 13.93 -0.35
N LYS A 369 18.92 15.16 -0.23
CA LYS A 369 18.10 16.36 -0.18
C LYS A 369 17.27 16.54 -1.46
N ILE A 370 17.88 16.35 -2.64
CA ILE A 370 17.18 16.39 -3.93
C ILE A 370 15.99 15.41 -3.94
N VAL A 371 16.20 14.18 -3.47
CA VAL A 371 15.14 13.17 -3.44
C VAL A 371 14.03 13.56 -2.47
N TYR A 372 14.34 13.97 -1.24
CA TYR A 372 13.32 14.39 -0.27
C TYR A 372 12.52 15.58 -0.76
N GLN A 373 13.20 16.59 -1.33
CA GLN A 373 12.53 17.77 -1.89
C GLN A 373 11.60 17.37 -3.05
N SER A 374 12.07 16.49 -3.95
CA SER A 374 11.29 16.00 -5.09
C SER A 374 10.05 15.23 -4.64
N LEU A 375 10.15 14.40 -3.60
CA LEU A 375 9.01 13.70 -3.01
C LEU A 375 7.98 14.69 -2.41
N ALA A 376 8.44 15.71 -1.67
CA ALA A 376 7.55 16.71 -1.07
C ALA A 376 6.84 17.54 -2.14
N GLU A 377 7.53 17.92 -3.23
CA GLU A 377 6.92 18.63 -4.37
C GLU A 377 5.91 17.74 -5.11
N LYS A 378 6.18 16.44 -5.27
CA LYS A 378 5.21 15.49 -5.82
C LYS A 378 3.96 15.41 -4.95
N TYR A 379 4.10 15.38 -3.63
CA TYR A 379 2.94 15.39 -2.73
C TYR A 379 2.11 16.66 -2.90
N LYS A 380 2.75 17.83 -2.98
CA LYS A 380 2.06 19.09 -3.27
C LYS A 380 1.32 19.06 -4.59
N GLU A 381 1.96 18.59 -5.66
CA GLU A 381 1.35 18.45 -7.00
C GLU A 381 0.08 17.60 -6.93
N VAL A 382 0.17 16.39 -6.35
CA VAL A 382 -0.96 15.45 -6.25
C VAL A 382 -2.09 16.01 -5.38
N ILE A 383 -1.76 16.69 -4.28
CA ILE A 383 -2.75 17.33 -3.41
C ILE A 383 -3.51 18.44 -4.16
N ILE A 384 -2.82 19.26 -4.95
CA ILE A 384 -3.47 20.29 -5.78
C ILE A 384 -4.43 19.63 -6.81
N GLN A 385 -3.99 18.53 -7.45
CA GLN A 385 -4.83 17.79 -8.38
C GLN A 385 -6.05 17.18 -7.67
N LEU A 386 -5.86 16.67 -6.45
CA LEU A 386 -6.95 16.12 -5.63
C LEU A 386 -7.96 17.19 -5.24
N GLU A 387 -7.50 18.38 -4.84
CA GLU A 387 -8.33 19.54 -4.52
C GLU A 387 -9.12 20.02 -5.76
N GLU A 388 -8.50 20.03 -6.93
CA GLU A 388 -9.17 20.38 -8.20
C GLU A 388 -10.29 19.40 -8.54
N ILE A 389 -10.04 18.08 -8.38
CA ILE A 389 -11.03 17.05 -8.74
C ILE A 389 -12.18 17.00 -7.74
N THR A 390 -11.89 17.08 -6.44
CA THR A 390 -12.90 16.91 -5.38
C THR A 390 -13.64 18.18 -5.04
N GLY A 391 -13.09 19.36 -5.38
CA GLY A 391 -13.59 20.66 -4.93
C GLY A 391 -13.35 20.94 -3.45
N ASN A 392 -12.67 20.04 -2.73
CA ASN A 392 -12.37 20.20 -1.31
C ASN A 392 -11.05 20.94 -1.12
N ILE A 393 -10.92 21.66 -0.01
CA ILE A 393 -9.66 22.27 0.44
C ILE A 393 -9.23 21.58 1.72
N TYR A 394 -8.06 20.93 1.67
CA TYR A 394 -7.52 20.22 2.83
C TYR A 394 -6.55 21.13 3.60
N LYS A 395 -6.69 21.18 4.91
CA LYS A 395 -5.81 21.95 5.80
C LYS A 395 -4.74 21.11 6.49
N ARG A 396 -5.00 19.81 6.60
CA ARG A 396 -4.19 18.85 7.33
C ARG A 396 -3.88 17.64 6.46
N ILE A 397 -2.67 17.11 6.62
CA ILE A 397 -2.21 15.84 6.05
C ILE A 397 -1.98 14.87 7.21
N ASP A 398 -2.66 13.75 7.21
CA ASP A 398 -2.32 12.62 8.07
C ASP A 398 -1.24 11.80 7.37
N LEU A 399 0.02 11.99 7.77
CA LEU A 399 1.17 11.31 7.20
C LEU A 399 1.42 10.02 8.01
N ILE A 400 1.19 8.87 7.38
CA ILE A 400 1.26 7.55 7.99
C ILE A 400 2.33 6.67 7.33
N GLY A 401 2.64 5.53 7.94
CA GLY A 401 3.65 4.60 7.44
C GLY A 401 5.08 4.94 7.85
N GLY A 402 6.04 4.17 7.34
CA GLY A 402 7.44 4.25 7.76
C GLY A 402 8.12 5.59 7.56
N GLY A 403 7.80 6.30 6.48
CA GLY A 403 8.36 7.62 6.17
C GLY A 403 7.96 8.72 7.14
N SER A 404 6.82 8.57 7.81
CA SER A 404 6.33 9.52 8.81
C SER A 404 7.16 9.55 10.10
N LYS A 405 8.09 8.60 10.28
CA LYS A 405 9.06 8.59 11.40
C LYS A 405 10.12 9.67 11.26
N SER A 406 10.37 10.19 10.05
CA SER A 406 11.33 11.26 9.81
C SER A 406 10.73 12.63 10.12
N ASN A 407 11.14 13.25 11.22
CA ASN A 407 10.73 14.60 11.57
C ASN A 407 11.17 15.62 10.50
N TYR A 408 12.37 15.43 9.91
CA TYR A 408 12.84 16.26 8.81
C TYR A 408 11.88 16.21 7.62
N PHE A 409 11.53 15.00 7.16
CA PHE A 409 10.66 14.85 6.00
C PHE A 409 9.23 15.34 6.29
N SER A 410 8.72 15.09 7.49
CA SER A 410 7.40 15.57 7.92
C SER A 410 7.32 17.10 7.94
N GLN A 411 8.37 17.78 8.43
CA GLN A 411 8.46 19.25 8.39
C GLN A 411 8.59 19.74 6.95
N LEU A 412 9.42 19.11 6.13
CA LEU A 412 9.58 19.47 4.72
C LEU A 412 8.26 19.35 3.95
N VAL A 413 7.48 18.29 4.17
CA VAL A 413 6.15 18.14 3.57
C VAL A 413 5.23 19.26 4.02
N ALA A 414 5.24 19.64 5.31
CA ALA A 414 4.44 20.77 5.81
C ALA A 414 4.84 22.09 5.13
N ASP A 415 6.14 22.37 5.06
CA ASP A 415 6.68 23.60 4.48
C ASP A 415 6.33 23.71 2.97
N VAL A 416 6.53 22.62 2.21
CA VAL A 416 6.30 22.59 0.76
C VAL A 416 4.80 22.64 0.42
N THR A 417 3.96 21.90 1.16
CA THR A 417 2.52 21.84 0.87
C THR A 417 1.73 23.03 1.46
N GLY A 418 2.30 23.74 2.43
CA GLY A 418 1.62 24.79 3.17
C GLY A 418 0.51 24.26 4.10
N LYS A 419 0.52 22.95 4.42
CA LYS A 419 -0.51 22.29 5.23
C LYS A 419 0.09 21.77 6.54
N THR A 420 -0.73 21.69 7.59
CA THR A 420 -0.32 21.01 8.82
C THR A 420 -0.13 19.52 8.56
N VAL A 421 1.01 18.97 8.93
CA VAL A 421 1.26 17.53 8.85
C VAL A 421 1.15 16.91 10.24
N VAL A 422 0.38 15.84 10.36
CA VAL A 422 0.21 15.07 11.60
C VAL A 422 0.80 13.69 11.42
N THR A 423 1.65 13.28 12.36
CA THR A 423 2.30 11.95 12.38
C THR A 423 2.09 11.28 13.73
N GLY A 424 2.57 10.04 13.87
CA GLY A 424 2.44 9.25 15.10
C GLY A 424 1.85 7.86 14.83
N LEU A 425 1.04 7.74 13.79
CA LEU A 425 0.43 6.48 13.39
C LEU A 425 1.41 5.65 12.53
N TYR A 426 2.53 5.25 13.12
CA TYR A 426 3.62 4.57 12.38
C TYR A 426 3.29 3.15 11.97
N GLU A 427 2.41 2.47 12.74
CA GLU A 427 1.94 1.12 12.50
C GLU A 427 0.45 1.13 12.08
N ALA A 428 0.06 2.13 11.26
CA ALA A 428 -1.33 2.38 10.86
C ALA A 428 -2.03 1.12 10.32
N THR A 429 -1.36 0.38 9.44
CA THR A 429 -1.88 -0.84 8.81
C THR A 429 -2.30 -1.87 9.86
N SER A 430 -1.38 -2.29 10.70
CA SER A 430 -1.67 -3.31 11.73
C SER A 430 -2.65 -2.83 12.80
N ILE A 431 -2.68 -1.52 13.09
CA ILE A 431 -3.70 -0.94 13.96
C ILE A 431 -5.08 -1.07 13.32
N GLY A 432 -5.26 -0.63 12.08
CA GLY A 432 -6.55 -0.72 11.38
C GLY A 432 -7.03 -2.16 11.25
N ASN A 433 -6.11 -3.08 10.93
CA ASN A 433 -6.36 -4.52 10.94
C ASN A 433 -6.94 -4.96 12.31
N ALA A 434 -6.28 -4.61 13.42
CA ALA A 434 -6.74 -4.95 14.76
C ALA A 434 -8.09 -4.31 15.11
N LEU A 435 -8.33 -3.05 14.70
CA LEU A 435 -9.60 -2.36 14.96
C LEU A 435 -10.79 -3.08 14.30
N VAL A 436 -10.60 -3.53 13.04
CA VAL A 436 -11.62 -4.32 12.32
C VAL A 436 -11.90 -5.63 13.05
N GLN A 437 -10.86 -6.33 13.53
CA GLN A 437 -11.02 -7.54 14.32
C GLN A 437 -11.77 -7.28 15.65
N PHE A 438 -11.42 -6.21 16.37
CA PHE A 438 -12.11 -5.85 17.62
C PHE A 438 -13.60 -5.57 17.39
N LYS A 439 -13.95 -4.87 16.31
CA LYS A 439 -15.35 -4.65 15.96
C LYS A 439 -16.05 -5.96 15.59
N ALA A 440 -15.43 -6.80 14.77
CA ALA A 440 -16.02 -8.08 14.34
C ALA A 440 -16.29 -9.03 15.52
N LEU A 441 -15.44 -8.98 16.55
CA LEU A 441 -15.59 -9.76 17.79
C LEU A 441 -16.50 -9.09 18.84
N GLY A 442 -17.01 -7.90 18.58
CA GLY A 442 -17.86 -7.14 19.52
C GLY A 442 -17.09 -6.62 20.76
N TYR A 443 -15.79 -6.39 20.63
CA TYR A 443 -14.97 -5.79 21.71
C TYR A 443 -15.08 -4.27 21.73
N VAL A 444 -15.49 -3.69 20.64
CA VAL A 444 -15.92 -2.30 20.47
C VAL A 444 -17.26 -2.28 19.73
N GLU A 445 -18.07 -1.28 20.00
CA GLU A 445 -19.42 -1.15 19.41
C GLU A 445 -19.34 -0.79 17.91
N ASP A 446 -18.49 0.20 17.59
CA ASP A 446 -18.32 0.69 16.24
C ASP A 446 -16.87 1.16 15.99
N MET A 447 -16.58 1.56 14.74
CA MET A 447 -15.26 2.07 14.37
C MET A 447 -14.96 3.44 15.01
N LYS A 448 -15.96 4.20 15.43
CA LYS A 448 -15.76 5.49 16.11
C LYS A 448 -15.18 5.26 17.51
N GLU A 449 -15.72 4.27 18.23
CA GLU A 449 -15.16 3.83 19.52
C GLU A 449 -13.73 3.28 19.33
N ALA A 450 -13.53 2.45 18.31
CA ALA A 450 -12.22 1.90 18.00
C ALA A 450 -11.17 2.99 17.69
N LYS A 451 -11.50 3.99 16.88
CA LYS A 451 -10.63 5.15 16.59
C LYS A 451 -10.37 6.02 17.82
N LYS A 452 -11.28 6.07 18.78
CA LYS A 452 -11.06 6.75 20.07
C LYS A 452 -9.95 6.06 20.86
N LEU A 453 -9.90 4.71 20.90
CA LEU A 453 -8.80 3.98 21.52
C LEU A 453 -7.44 4.36 20.90
N VAL A 454 -7.38 4.51 19.58
CA VAL A 454 -6.15 4.97 18.88
C VAL A 454 -5.75 6.36 19.37
N LYS A 455 -6.70 7.30 19.41
CA LYS A 455 -6.46 8.67 19.85
C LYS A 455 -5.95 8.77 21.28
N GLU A 456 -6.44 7.92 22.16
CA GLU A 456 -6.06 7.89 23.59
C GLU A 456 -4.75 7.12 23.85
N SER A 457 -4.30 6.30 22.88
CA SER A 457 -3.12 5.43 23.04
C SER A 457 -1.87 5.92 22.34
N ILE A 458 -2.02 6.77 21.31
CA ILE A 458 -0.93 7.22 20.45
C ILE A 458 -0.67 8.71 20.65
N THR A 459 0.61 9.06 20.73
CA THR A 459 1.04 10.46 20.72
C THR A 459 1.17 10.93 19.28
N PHE A 460 0.41 11.96 18.91
CA PHE A 460 0.48 12.59 17.61
C PHE A 460 1.41 13.80 17.65
N ASN A 461 2.27 13.90 16.62
CA ASN A 461 3.15 15.05 16.42
C ASN A 461 2.57 15.94 15.32
N HIS A 462 2.67 17.25 15.50
CA HIS A 462 2.15 18.25 14.56
C HIS A 462 3.30 19.07 14.00
N PHE A 463 3.37 19.16 12.67
CA PHE A 463 4.34 19.97 11.95
C PHE A 463 3.57 21.07 11.21
N TYR A 464 3.86 22.30 11.57
CA TYR A 464 3.22 23.47 10.97
C TYR A 464 4.13 24.04 9.88
N PRO A 465 3.56 24.51 8.74
CA PRO A 465 4.36 25.13 7.70
C PRO A 465 5.05 26.38 8.26
N LYS A 466 6.35 26.50 8.03
CA LYS A 466 7.09 27.72 8.33
C LYS A 466 6.61 28.81 7.38
N LYS A 467 6.30 29.98 7.91
CA LYS A 467 6.03 31.16 7.08
C LYS A 467 7.33 31.48 6.33
N GLU A 468 7.27 31.59 5.01
CA GLU A 468 8.35 32.26 4.28
C GLU A 468 8.50 33.67 4.88
N GLU A 469 9.64 33.95 5.50
CA GLU A 469 10.04 35.33 5.74
C GLU A 469 10.18 35.95 4.35
N LYS A 470 9.15 36.69 3.92
CA LYS A 470 9.30 37.60 2.78
C LYS A 470 10.41 38.56 3.17
N ASN A 471 11.60 38.33 2.64
CA ASN A 471 12.61 39.37 2.59
C ASN A 471 12.07 40.50 1.71
N ASP A 472 11.30 41.39 2.30
CA ASP A 472 11.02 42.72 1.76
C ASP A 472 12.32 43.54 1.77
N THR A 473 13.26 43.16 0.91
CA THR A 473 14.37 43.99 0.51
C THR A 473 14.07 44.53 -0.89
N LEU A 474 13.09 45.43 -0.97
CA LEU A 474 12.98 46.40 -2.04
C LEU A 474 13.17 47.76 -1.42
N SER A 475 14.37 48.28 -1.49
CA SER A 475 14.68 49.72 -1.51
C SER A 475 15.70 49.96 -2.60
#